data_4258c2b6d954c33432d8e9f6ed71529f
#
_entry.id   4258c2b6d954c33432d8e9f6ed71529f
#
_cell.length_a   1.000
_cell.length_b   1.000
_cell.length_c   1.000
_cell.angle_alpha   90.00
_cell.angle_beta   90.00
_cell.angle_gamma   90.00
#
_symmetry.space_group_name_H-M   'P 1'
#
loop_
_entity.id
_entity.type
_entity.pdbx_description
1 polymer ?
#
loop_
_entity_poly.entity_id
_entity_poly.type
_entity_poly.pdbx_seq_one_letter_code
_entity_poly.pdbx_strand_id
1 'polypeptide(L)'
;QLDSTYYANFGGQHTFKGGVQVDRVGNNVLEGELGNFVTIRWDSDLSGQRGTYGYYSVRSNGTYPEMGFVTEGDVHTTNIGLFIQDAWTVNNKLTLNLGLRTERERVPAYVKGAGYPEYAVEFNFADKLAPRLGFAYDIKGDGKWKAFGSWGVFYDIFKLQLPRGSFGGDKWLEYYYTLDNPNPEALAAGSSCPPDCEGTLIRGPIDFRHVSLGSDAIDPD
;
A
#
# COMPACT_ATOMS: atom_id res chain seq x y z
N GLN A 1 -15.82 4.45 -17.11
CA GLN A 1 -15.42 3.51 -18.16
C GLN A 1 -16.12 3.90 -19.47
N LEU A 2 -15.37 3.84 -20.58
CA LEU A 2 -15.89 3.99 -21.94
C LEU A 2 -15.42 2.80 -22.75
N ASP A 3 -16.33 2.11 -23.43
CA ASP A 3 -16.01 0.98 -24.29
C ASP A 3 -16.82 1.00 -25.57
N SER A 4 -16.29 0.35 -26.60
CA SER A 4 -16.91 0.17 -27.90
C SER A 4 -16.85 -1.29 -28.33
N THR A 5 -17.87 -1.72 -29.04
CA THR A 5 -17.95 -3.08 -29.58
C THR A 5 -18.13 -3.01 -31.09
N TYR A 6 -17.34 -3.81 -31.82
CA TYR A 6 -17.38 -3.92 -33.27
C TYR A 6 -17.54 -5.40 -33.70
N TYR A 7 -18.44 -5.63 -34.60
CA TYR A 7 -18.73 -6.98 -35.13
C TYR A 7 -18.16 -7.13 -36.51
N ALA A 8 -17.48 -8.23 -36.77
CA ALA A 8 -16.89 -8.55 -38.06
C ALA A 8 -17.08 -10.04 -38.41
N ASN A 9 -17.04 -10.35 -39.71
CA ASN A 9 -17.21 -11.72 -40.17
C ASN A 9 -16.13 -12.02 -41.24
N PHE A 10 -15.01 -12.61 -40.80
CA PHE A 10 -13.92 -13.08 -41.65
C PHE A 10 -13.22 -14.25 -40.94
N GLY A 11 -13.17 -15.41 -41.57
CA GLY A 11 -12.65 -16.63 -40.93
C GLY A 11 -13.44 -17.07 -39.70
N GLY A 12 -14.70 -16.65 -39.58
CA GLY A 12 -15.61 -16.82 -38.45
C GLY A 12 -16.24 -15.51 -38.02
N GLN A 13 -16.97 -15.55 -36.92
CA GLN A 13 -17.63 -14.37 -36.34
C GLN A 13 -16.73 -13.79 -35.23
N HIS A 14 -16.42 -12.50 -35.34
CA HIS A 14 -15.64 -11.76 -34.36
C HIS A 14 -16.51 -10.75 -33.63
N THR A 15 -16.29 -10.65 -32.34
CA THR A 15 -16.84 -9.57 -31.50
C THR A 15 -15.68 -8.90 -30.79
N PHE A 16 -15.17 -7.85 -31.42
CA PHE A 16 -14.11 -7.01 -30.84
C PHE A 16 -14.71 -6.06 -29.84
N LYS A 17 -14.11 -5.97 -28.65
CA LYS A 17 -14.45 -4.99 -27.65
C LYS A 17 -13.16 -4.31 -27.15
N GLY A 18 -13.15 -3.00 -27.11
CA GLY A 18 -12.02 -2.25 -26.56
C GLY A 18 -12.51 -1.05 -25.78
N GLY A 19 -11.70 -0.60 -24.82
CA GLY A 19 -12.12 0.53 -24.01
C GLY A 19 -11.05 1.06 -23.08
N VAL A 20 -11.44 2.14 -22.40
CA VAL A 20 -10.65 2.86 -21.41
C VAL A 20 -11.43 2.89 -20.11
N GLN A 21 -10.73 2.62 -19.02
CA GLN A 21 -11.22 2.77 -17.66
C GLN A 21 -10.37 3.83 -16.95
N VAL A 22 -11.03 4.75 -16.26
CA VAL A 22 -10.36 5.75 -15.41
C VAL A 22 -10.95 5.64 -14.02
N ASP A 23 -10.10 5.36 -13.05
CA ASP A 23 -10.48 5.23 -11.65
C ASP A 23 -9.74 6.29 -10.84
N ARG A 24 -10.49 7.10 -10.11
CA ARG A 24 -9.93 8.02 -9.13
C ARG A 24 -10.07 7.41 -7.75
N VAL A 25 -8.94 7.20 -7.09
CA VAL A 25 -8.85 6.62 -5.76
C VAL A 25 -8.27 7.65 -4.82
N GLY A 26 -8.84 7.79 -3.63
CA GLY A 26 -8.35 8.68 -2.59
C GLY A 26 -8.34 8.01 -1.23
N ASN A 27 -7.44 8.48 -0.37
CA ASN A 27 -7.43 8.13 1.04
C ASN A 27 -7.22 9.40 1.86
N ASN A 28 -8.25 9.77 2.62
CA ASN A 28 -8.20 10.84 3.60
C ASN A 28 -8.29 10.20 4.98
N VAL A 29 -7.24 10.35 5.78
CA VAL A 29 -7.12 9.72 7.09
C VAL A 29 -6.53 10.67 8.10
N LEU A 30 -7.13 10.67 9.29
CA LEU A 30 -6.56 11.17 10.54
C LEU A 30 -6.98 10.18 11.63
N GLU A 31 -6.02 9.38 12.08
CA GLU A 31 -6.23 8.32 13.06
C GLU A 31 -5.04 8.30 14.01
N GLY A 32 -5.24 8.03 15.28
CA GLY A 32 -4.14 7.97 16.26
C GLY A 32 -4.51 7.25 17.54
N GLU A 33 -3.47 6.87 18.27
CA GLU A 33 -3.57 6.29 19.61
C GLU A 33 -3.61 7.40 20.65
N LEU A 34 -4.53 7.32 21.60
CA LEU A 34 -4.60 8.26 22.73
C LEU A 34 -3.46 7.97 23.71
N GLY A 35 -2.78 9.02 24.14
CA GLY A 35 -1.66 8.93 25.07
C GLY A 35 -0.35 8.48 24.41
N ASN A 36 0.65 8.26 25.24
CA ASN A 36 1.97 7.85 24.79
C ASN A 36 2.01 6.34 24.49
N PHE A 37 2.61 5.97 23.36
CA PHE A 37 2.83 4.57 23.03
C PHE A 37 4.20 4.11 23.56
N VAL A 38 4.20 3.16 24.49
CA VAL A 38 5.40 2.68 25.17
C VAL A 38 5.78 1.29 24.66
N THR A 39 7.03 1.11 24.25
CA THR A 39 7.60 -0.19 23.88
C THR A 39 8.74 -0.54 24.83
N ILE A 40 8.62 -1.65 25.55
CA ILE A 40 9.62 -2.11 26.52
C ILE A 40 10.51 -3.19 25.90
N ARG A 41 11.82 -3.07 26.11
CA ARG A 41 12.84 -4.04 25.71
C ARG A 41 13.58 -4.55 26.96
N TRP A 42 13.09 -5.65 27.51
CA TRP A 42 13.67 -6.29 28.66
C TRP A 42 15.04 -6.89 28.34
N ASP A 43 15.97 -6.78 29.30
CA ASP A 43 17.34 -7.31 29.23
C ASP A 43 18.14 -6.93 27.96
N SER A 44 17.68 -5.94 27.23
CA SER A 44 18.30 -5.44 26.00
C SER A 44 19.01 -4.11 26.25
N ASP A 45 20.00 -3.82 25.45
CA ASP A 45 20.65 -2.49 25.40
C ASP A 45 20.37 -1.80 24.05
N LEU A 46 20.50 -0.48 24.06
CA LEU A 46 20.48 0.37 22.87
C LEU A 46 21.85 1.02 22.75
N SER A 47 22.64 0.62 21.76
CA SER A 47 24.00 1.13 21.54
C SER A 47 24.91 1.04 22.77
N GLY A 48 24.82 -0.07 23.52
CA GLY A 48 25.56 -0.31 24.74
C GLY A 48 25.06 0.44 25.98
N GLN A 49 23.90 1.08 25.90
CA GLN A 49 23.27 1.78 27.03
C GLN A 49 21.98 1.07 27.45
N ARG A 50 21.82 0.86 28.73
CA ARG A 50 20.62 0.23 29.32
C ARG A 50 20.49 0.63 30.79
N GLY A 51 19.29 0.51 31.31
CA GLY A 51 19.02 0.52 32.75
C GLY A 51 19.14 -0.84 33.39
N THR A 52 18.72 -0.94 34.64
CA THR A 52 18.73 -2.19 35.42
C THR A 52 17.98 -3.33 34.72
N TYR A 53 16.87 -3.02 34.05
CA TYR A 53 15.98 -4.01 33.42
C TYR A 53 16.01 -3.98 31.89
N GLY A 54 16.77 -3.08 31.27
CA GLY A 54 16.83 -2.91 29.81
C GLY A 54 16.67 -1.47 29.36
N TYR A 55 15.93 -1.28 28.28
CA TYR A 55 15.51 0.06 27.81
C TYR A 55 14.07 0.04 27.37
N TYR A 56 13.50 1.24 27.19
CA TYR A 56 12.18 1.39 26.57
C TYR A 56 12.13 2.62 25.67
N SER A 57 11.18 2.63 24.73
CA SER A 57 10.90 3.80 23.93
C SER A 57 9.48 4.33 24.19
N VAL A 58 9.36 5.65 24.04
CA VAL A 58 8.08 6.37 24.11
C VAL A 58 7.86 7.07 22.79
N ARG A 59 6.74 6.77 22.15
CA ARG A 59 6.27 7.52 20.98
C ARG A 59 5.27 8.56 21.40
N SER A 60 5.45 9.75 20.86
CA SER A 60 4.61 10.92 21.10
C SER A 60 4.42 11.66 19.78
N ASN A 61 3.41 12.50 19.68
CA ASN A 61 3.21 13.34 18.50
C ASN A 61 3.28 14.82 18.87
N GLY A 62 4.22 15.54 18.29
CA GLY A 62 4.41 16.96 18.59
C GLY A 62 3.33 17.87 17.99
N THR A 63 2.49 17.38 17.08
CA THR A 63 1.38 18.13 16.46
C THR A 63 0.09 17.94 17.25
N TYR A 64 -0.13 16.73 17.77
CA TYR A 64 -1.30 16.34 18.55
C TYR A 64 -0.81 15.81 19.91
N PRO A 65 -0.63 16.67 20.93
CA PRO A 65 0.00 16.30 22.20
C PRO A 65 -0.71 15.16 22.94
N GLU A 66 -2.01 15.01 22.73
CA GLU A 66 -2.84 13.94 23.31
C GLU A 66 -2.66 12.59 22.61
N MET A 67 -1.96 12.53 21.48
CA MET A 67 -1.75 11.32 20.68
C MET A 67 -0.27 10.93 20.64
N GLY A 68 0.04 9.68 20.94
CA GLY A 68 1.38 9.14 20.86
C GLY A 68 1.82 8.77 19.45
N PHE A 69 0.88 8.29 18.64
CA PHE A 69 1.07 7.89 17.26
C PHE A 69 -0.07 8.41 16.42
N VAL A 70 0.23 9.00 15.29
CA VAL A 70 -0.79 9.54 14.36
C VAL A 70 -0.50 9.07 12.95
N THR A 71 -1.54 8.58 12.30
CA THR A 71 -1.57 8.39 10.85
C THR A 71 -2.38 9.51 10.23
N GLU A 72 -1.73 10.30 9.38
CA GLU A 72 -2.35 11.46 8.74
C GLU A 72 -2.03 11.49 7.25
N GLY A 73 -3.04 11.76 6.43
CA GLY A 73 -2.83 11.96 5.01
C GLY A 73 -4.11 12.24 4.24
N ASP A 74 -3.96 13.03 3.20
CA ASP A 74 -4.97 13.29 2.18
C ASP A 74 -4.32 13.16 0.81
N VAL A 75 -4.50 11.99 0.22
CA VAL A 75 -3.85 11.61 -1.05
C VAL A 75 -4.87 11.11 -2.05
N HIS A 76 -4.62 11.41 -3.31
CA HIS A 76 -5.43 10.97 -4.44
C HIS A 76 -4.54 10.47 -5.56
N THR A 77 -5.05 9.51 -6.31
CA THR A 77 -4.43 9.04 -7.55
C THR A 77 -5.47 8.79 -8.63
N THR A 78 -5.03 8.81 -9.88
CA THR A 78 -5.85 8.46 -11.03
C THR A 78 -5.20 7.31 -11.77
N ASN A 79 -5.88 6.17 -11.80
CA ASN A 79 -5.44 4.98 -12.50
C ASN A 79 -6.15 4.90 -13.85
N ILE A 80 -5.42 4.51 -14.89
CA ILE A 80 -5.93 4.40 -16.24
C ILE A 80 -5.71 2.98 -16.74
N GLY A 81 -6.81 2.30 -17.07
CA GLY A 81 -6.80 0.97 -17.66
C GLY A 81 -7.20 1.03 -19.14
N LEU A 82 -6.51 0.27 -19.97
CA LEU A 82 -6.81 0.05 -21.38
C LEU A 82 -7.05 -1.44 -21.61
N PHE A 83 -8.01 -1.78 -22.45
CA PHE A 83 -8.24 -3.17 -22.82
C PHE A 83 -8.71 -3.32 -24.24
N ILE A 84 -8.38 -4.46 -24.84
CA ILE A 84 -8.93 -4.96 -26.08
C ILE A 84 -9.19 -6.44 -25.94
N GLN A 85 -10.29 -6.92 -26.50
CA GLN A 85 -10.63 -8.34 -26.51
C GLN A 85 -11.37 -8.70 -27.79
N ASP A 86 -11.27 -9.98 -28.17
CA ASP A 86 -12.02 -10.59 -29.26
C ASP A 86 -12.68 -11.88 -28.77
N ALA A 87 -13.99 -12.00 -28.97
CA ALA A 87 -14.68 -13.26 -28.88
C ALA A 87 -14.86 -13.77 -30.31
N TRP A 88 -13.98 -14.70 -30.69
CA TRP A 88 -13.92 -15.26 -32.04
C TRP A 88 -14.59 -16.63 -32.09
N THR A 89 -15.76 -16.68 -32.72
CA THR A 89 -16.43 -17.94 -33.05
C THR A 89 -15.91 -18.42 -34.40
N VAL A 90 -14.90 -19.31 -34.34
CA VAL A 90 -14.20 -19.82 -35.54
C VAL A 90 -15.14 -20.62 -36.41
N ASN A 91 -15.97 -21.43 -35.78
CA ASN A 91 -17.02 -22.25 -36.40
C ASN A 91 -18.10 -22.58 -35.35
N ASN A 92 -19.12 -23.33 -35.75
CA ASN A 92 -20.21 -23.70 -34.85
C ASN A 92 -19.78 -24.51 -33.61
N LYS A 93 -18.52 -24.92 -33.52
CA LYS A 93 -18.00 -25.74 -32.42
C LYS A 93 -16.98 -25.04 -31.53
N LEU A 94 -16.20 -24.11 -32.07
CA LEU A 94 -15.07 -23.51 -31.37
C LEU A 94 -15.25 -22.01 -31.22
N THR A 95 -15.22 -21.54 -29.98
CA THR A 95 -15.12 -20.11 -29.64
C THR A 95 -13.81 -19.87 -28.89
N LEU A 96 -13.05 -18.88 -29.32
CA LEU A 96 -11.84 -18.39 -28.68
C LEU A 96 -12.10 -17.02 -28.07
N ASN A 97 -11.65 -16.80 -26.85
CA ASN A 97 -11.68 -15.50 -26.18
C ASN A 97 -10.24 -15.03 -25.99
N LEU A 98 -9.88 -13.97 -26.67
CA LEU A 98 -8.53 -13.41 -26.68
C LEU A 98 -8.62 -12.00 -26.11
N GLY A 99 -7.83 -11.68 -25.11
CA GLY A 99 -7.87 -10.37 -24.48
C GLY A 99 -6.50 -9.91 -24.03
N LEU A 100 -6.33 -8.61 -24.04
CA LEU A 100 -5.18 -7.93 -23.43
C LEU A 100 -5.69 -6.73 -22.65
N ARG A 101 -5.28 -6.62 -21.40
CA ARG A 101 -5.50 -5.46 -20.55
C ARG A 101 -4.15 -4.91 -20.10
N THR A 102 -4.08 -3.63 -19.93
CA THR A 102 -2.95 -2.97 -19.29
C THR A 102 -3.41 -1.80 -18.45
N GLU A 103 -2.63 -1.43 -17.46
CA GLU A 103 -2.96 -0.35 -16.53
C GLU A 103 -1.74 0.50 -16.22
N ARG A 104 -1.96 1.81 -16.11
CA ARG A 104 -1.02 2.71 -15.47
C ARG A 104 -1.56 3.03 -14.09
N GLU A 105 -0.77 2.73 -13.07
CA GLU A 105 -1.11 2.97 -11.68
C GLU A 105 -0.02 3.79 -11.01
N ARG A 106 -0.43 4.72 -10.16
CA ARG A 106 0.45 5.56 -9.37
C ARG A 106 0.07 5.47 -7.90
N VAL A 107 1.05 5.22 -7.07
CA VAL A 107 0.89 5.17 -5.62
C VAL A 107 1.40 6.49 -5.05
N PRO A 108 0.53 7.36 -4.51
CA PRO A 108 0.95 8.66 -4.02
C PRO A 108 1.79 8.53 -2.75
N ALA A 109 2.73 9.45 -2.57
CA ALA A 109 3.40 9.64 -1.31
C ALA A 109 2.49 10.43 -0.34
N TYR A 110 2.50 10.05 0.94
CA TYR A 110 1.76 10.77 1.99
C TYR A 110 2.53 11.99 2.51
N VAL A 111 3.84 12.00 2.34
CA VAL A 111 4.67 13.19 2.62
C VAL A 111 4.62 14.14 1.43
N LYS A 112 4.32 15.41 1.70
CA LYS A 112 4.31 16.49 0.72
C LYS A 112 5.37 17.52 1.06
N GLY A 113 6.08 18.05 0.07
CA GLY A 113 7.04 19.13 0.27
C GLY A 113 8.21 19.08 -0.70
N ALA A 114 9.10 20.05 -0.61
CA ALA A 114 10.29 20.12 -1.45
C ALA A 114 11.22 18.93 -1.16
N GLY A 115 11.60 18.20 -2.19
CA GLY A 115 12.49 17.04 -2.08
C GLY A 115 11.78 15.68 -2.02
N TYR A 116 10.44 15.66 -1.91
CA TYR A 116 9.67 14.42 -1.93
C TYR A 116 9.01 14.21 -3.30
N PRO A 117 9.03 12.99 -3.86
CA PRO A 117 8.31 12.69 -5.07
C PRO A 117 6.78 12.73 -4.83
N GLU A 118 6.03 13.13 -5.84
CA GLU A 118 4.56 13.11 -5.79
C GLU A 118 4.03 11.68 -5.65
N TYR A 119 4.71 10.73 -6.32
CA TYR A 119 4.37 9.31 -6.28
C TYR A 119 5.53 8.50 -5.73
N ALA A 120 5.24 7.68 -4.73
CA ALA A 120 6.21 6.77 -4.13
C ALA A 120 6.54 5.59 -5.06
N VAL A 121 5.52 5.12 -5.82
CA VAL A 121 5.67 4.03 -6.80
C VAL A 121 4.84 4.37 -8.03
N GLU A 122 5.39 4.12 -9.21
CA GLU A 122 4.68 4.23 -10.48
C GLU A 122 4.79 2.93 -11.28
N PHE A 123 3.66 2.44 -11.77
CA PHE A 123 3.58 1.35 -12.73
C PHE A 123 3.07 1.91 -14.06
N ASN A 124 3.86 1.73 -15.10
CA ASN A 124 3.48 2.10 -16.46
C ASN A 124 2.69 0.99 -17.13
N PHE A 125 2.10 1.27 -18.28
CA PHE A 125 1.32 0.29 -19.05
C PHE A 125 2.10 -1.00 -19.37
N ALA A 126 3.41 -0.92 -19.59
CA ALA A 126 4.24 -2.08 -19.87
C ALA A 126 4.42 -3.00 -18.64
N ASP A 127 4.36 -2.44 -17.45
CA ASP A 127 4.58 -3.18 -16.20
C ASP A 127 3.37 -4.03 -15.80
N LYS A 128 2.18 -3.68 -16.30
CA LYS A 128 0.90 -4.34 -15.96
C LYS A 128 0.20 -4.91 -17.20
N LEU A 129 0.95 -5.58 -18.07
CA LEU A 129 0.36 -6.31 -19.21
C LEU A 129 -0.31 -7.59 -18.73
N ALA A 130 -1.61 -7.70 -18.96
CA ALA A 130 -2.48 -8.79 -18.50
C ALA A 130 -3.15 -9.51 -19.69
N PRO A 131 -2.48 -10.47 -20.33
CA PRO A 131 -3.10 -11.30 -21.35
C PRO A 131 -4.14 -12.22 -20.73
N ARG A 132 -5.22 -12.48 -21.50
CA ARG A 132 -6.32 -13.36 -21.14
C ARG A 132 -6.70 -14.20 -22.32
N LEU A 133 -6.67 -15.50 -22.16
CA LEU A 133 -6.95 -16.48 -23.19
C LEU A 133 -8.03 -17.43 -22.69
N GLY A 134 -8.97 -17.76 -23.56
CA GLY A 134 -10.01 -18.73 -23.23
C GLY A 134 -10.46 -19.45 -24.48
N PHE A 135 -11.01 -20.65 -24.31
CA PHE A 135 -11.66 -21.39 -25.36
C PHE A 135 -12.89 -22.13 -24.85
N ALA A 136 -13.85 -22.34 -25.73
CA ALA A 136 -14.97 -23.26 -25.54
C ALA A 136 -15.15 -24.09 -26.81
N TYR A 137 -15.13 -25.42 -26.66
CA TYR A 137 -15.24 -26.35 -27.76
C TYR A 137 -16.41 -27.31 -27.55
N ASP A 138 -17.38 -27.29 -28.45
CA ASP A 138 -18.46 -28.27 -28.52
C ASP A 138 -17.98 -29.54 -29.24
N ILE A 139 -17.70 -30.59 -28.48
CA ILE A 139 -17.03 -31.81 -28.96
C ILE A 139 -17.80 -32.47 -30.10
N LYS A 140 -19.12 -32.56 -29.95
CA LYS A 140 -19.97 -33.21 -30.94
C LYS A 140 -20.73 -32.22 -31.85
N GLY A 141 -20.79 -30.93 -31.46
CA GLY A 141 -21.55 -29.93 -32.19
C GLY A 141 -23.06 -30.01 -31.96
N ASP A 142 -23.49 -30.73 -30.94
CA ASP A 142 -24.87 -30.89 -30.54
C ASP A 142 -25.23 -30.15 -29.22
N GLY A 143 -24.26 -29.39 -28.69
CA GLY A 143 -24.41 -28.63 -27.46
C GLY A 143 -24.37 -29.43 -26.17
N LYS A 144 -24.31 -30.78 -26.23
CA LYS A 144 -24.39 -31.66 -25.05
C LYS A 144 -23.08 -31.86 -24.33
N TRP A 145 -21.94 -31.83 -25.07
CA TRP A 145 -20.61 -32.04 -24.52
C TRP A 145 -19.70 -30.89 -24.90
N LYS A 146 -19.27 -30.10 -23.90
CA LYS A 146 -18.38 -28.96 -24.09
C LYS A 146 -17.13 -29.08 -23.24
N ALA A 147 -15.98 -28.86 -23.86
CA ALA A 147 -14.72 -28.62 -23.18
C ALA A 147 -14.42 -27.11 -23.17
N PHE A 148 -13.97 -26.58 -22.05
CA PHE A 148 -13.58 -25.17 -21.95
C PHE A 148 -12.39 -25.02 -21.02
N GLY A 149 -11.65 -23.95 -21.22
CA GLY A 149 -10.53 -23.58 -20.37
C GLY A 149 -10.19 -22.11 -20.54
N SER A 150 -9.55 -21.55 -19.53
CA SER A 150 -9.04 -20.20 -19.59
C SER A 150 -7.73 -20.06 -18.81
N TRP A 151 -6.91 -19.13 -19.27
CA TRP A 151 -5.69 -18.70 -18.60
C TRP A 151 -5.57 -17.18 -18.72
N GLY A 152 -5.04 -16.54 -17.67
CA GLY A 152 -4.84 -15.10 -17.70
C GLY A 152 -3.96 -14.58 -16.58
N VAL A 153 -3.39 -13.41 -16.83
CA VAL A 153 -2.69 -12.63 -15.82
C VAL A 153 -3.63 -11.56 -15.27
N PHE A 154 -3.60 -11.38 -13.97
CA PHE A 154 -4.43 -10.40 -13.27
C PHE A 154 -3.56 -9.59 -12.32
N TYR A 155 -3.74 -8.28 -12.34
CA TYR A 155 -3.11 -7.36 -11.38
C TYR A 155 -4.19 -6.79 -10.47
N ASP A 156 -3.88 -6.72 -9.18
CA ASP A 156 -4.71 -5.99 -8.23
C ASP A 156 -4.26 -4.53 -8.19
N ILE A 157 -5.18 -3.63 -7.81
CA ILE A 157 -4.89 -2.22 -7.56
C ILE A 157 -4.26 -2.09 -6.19
N PHE A 158 -3.21 -1.28 -6.09
CA PHE A 158 -2.54 -1.02 -4.84
C PHE A 158 -3.48 -0.27 -3.87
N LYS A 159 -3.78 -0.89 -2.74
CA LYS A 159 -4.66 -0.30 -1.74
C LYS A 159 -3.92 0.78 -0.98
N LEU A 160 -4.40 2.02 -1.01
CA LEU A 160 -3.73 3.18 -0.42
C LEU A 160 -3.53 3.09 1.11
N GLN A 161 -4.18 2.15 1.79
CA GLN A 161 -3.90 1.86 3.20
C GLN A 161 -2.53 1.21 3.43
N LEU A 162 -2.03 0.39 2.48
CA LEU A 162 -0.74 -0.28 2.61
C LEU A 162 0.45 0.69 2.57
N PRO A 163 0.52 1.63 1.61
CA PRO A 163 1.61 2.58 1.53
C PRO A 163 1.54 3.70 2.57
N ARG A 164 0.44 3.83 3.29
CA ARG A 164 0.20 4.88 4.29
C ARG A 164 1.33 4.97 5.32
N GLY A 165 1.68 3.86 5.95
CA GLY A 165 2.77 3.80 6.91
C GLY A 165 4.15 3.93 6.26
N SER A 166 4.37 3.25 5.13
CA SER A 166 5.67 3.21 4.46
C SER A 166 6.04 4.49 3.70
N PHE A 167 5.07 5.33 3.35
CA PHE A 167 5.29 6.52 2.51
C PHE A 167 4.83 7.81 3.19
N GLY A 168 5.01 7.88 4.53
CA GLY A 168 4.97 9.10 5.32
C GLY A 168 3.61 9.48 5.91
N GLY A 169 2.65 8.57 5.94
CA GLY A 169 1.36 8.77 6.62
C GLY A 169 1.45 8.60 8.14
N ASP A 170 2.30 7.69 8.59
CA ASP A 170 2.51 7.43 10.03
C ASP A 170 3.53 8.43 10.58
N LYS A 171 3.19 9.11 11.69
CA LYS A 171 3.94 10.24 12.22
C LYS A 171 4.07 10.15 13.73
N TRP A 172 5.32 10.22 14.22
CA TRP A 172 5.62 10.30 15.65
C TRP A 172 6.99 10.89 15.91
N LEU A 173 7.22 11.29 17.17
CA LEU A 173 8.52 11.51 17.78
C LEU A 173 8.85 10.31 18.66
N GLU A 174 10.04 9.77 18.62
CA GLU A 174 10.45 8.63 19.43
C GLU A 174 11.62 8.99 20.33
N TYR A 175 11.48 8.63 21.60
CA TYR A 175 12.46 8.84 22.66
C TYR A 175 12.81 7.52 23.32
N TYR A 176 14.06 7.30 23.66
CA TYR A 176 14.56 6.07 24.26
C TYR A 176 15.15 6.37 25.64
N TYR A 177 14.77 5.57 26.64
CA TYR A 177 15.17 5.75 28.03
C TYR A 177 15.70 4.45 28.62
N THR A 178 16.56 4.58 29.67
CA THR A 178 16.93 3.44 30.52
C THR A 178 15.70 2.88 31.22
N LEU A 179 15.61 1.55 31.31
CA LEU A 179 14.54 0.89 32.06
C LEU A 179 15.05 0.55 33.46
N ASP A 180 14.80 1.45 34.42
CA ASP A 180 15.22 1.30 35.82
C ASP A 180 14.05 0.97 36.76
N ASN A 181 12.81 1.16 36.31
CA ASN A 181 11.59 0.83 37.02
C ASN A 181 10.83 -0.28 36.27
N PRO A 182 10.56 -1.44 36.89
CA PRO A 182 9.85 -2.53 36.22
C PRO A 182 8.32 -2.30 36.09
N ASN A 183 7.76 -1.23 36.67
CA ASN A 183 6.33 -0.94 36.57
C ASN A 183 6.03 -0.18 35.27
N PRO A 184 5.33 -0.80 34.28
CA PRO A 184 5.02 -0.15 33.02
C PRO A 184 4.20 1.14 33.14
N GLU A 185 3.34 1.24 34.16
CA GLU A 185 2.47 2.40 34.37
C GLU A 185 3.26 3.67 34.78
N ALA A 186 4.45 3.49 35.33
CA ALA A 186 5.31 4.60 35.75
C ALA A 186 6.14 5.16 34.59
N LEU A 187 6.41 4.38 33.54
CA LEU A 187 7.42 4.71 32.53
C LEU A 187 7.08 5.97 31.71
N ALA A 188 5.82 6.19 31.40
CA ALA A 188 5.36 7.33 30.65
C ALA A 188 4.33 8.15 31.43
N ALA A 189 4.40 8.12 32.75
CA ALA A 189 3.52 8.86 33.62
C ALA A 189 3.90 10.35 33.68
N GLY A 190 2.88 11.19 33.72
CA GLY A 190 3.06 12.66 33.82
C GLY A 190 2.87 13.40 32.50
N SER A 191 2.40 14.64 32.65
CA SER A 191 2.06 15.50 31.49
C SER A 191 3.27 16.04 30.72
N SER A 192 4.49 15.92 31.28
CA SER A 192 5.74 16.35 30.65
C SER A 192 6.52 15.20 29.99
N CYS A 193 6.05 13.96 30.09
CA CYS A 193 6.64 12.80 29.40
C CYS A 193 5.97 12.60 28.03
N PRO A 194 6.76 12.50 26.94
CA PRO A 194 8.16 12.89 26.85
C PRO A 194 8.35 14.42 26.77
N PRO A 195 9.53 14.99 27.03
CA PRO A 195 10.82 14.30 27.21
C PRO A 195 11.12 13.84 28.66
N ASP A 196 10.38 14.29 29.65
CA ASP A 196 10.68 14.05 31.07
C ASP A 196 10.02 12.76 31.57
N CYS A 197 10.44 11.62 30.98
CA CYS A 197 9.97 10.29 31.38
C CYS A 197 10.86 9.67 32.46
N GLU A 198 10.42 8.55 33.03
CA GLU A 198 11.19 7.77 34.00
C GLU A 198 12.50 7.26 33.40
N GLY A 199 13.59 7.30 34.17
CA GLY A 199 14.91 6.86 33.73
C GLY A 199 15.72 7.94 33.03
N THR A 200 16.85 7.55 32.45
CA THR A 200 17.76 8.47 31.75
C THR A 200 17.51 8.40 30.24
N LEU A 201 17.40 9.56 29.61
CA LEU A 201 17.28 9.63 28.14
C LEU A 201 18.56 9.12 27.48
N ILE A 202 18.42 8.03 26.71
CA ILE A 202 19.51 7.45 25.91
C ILE A 202 19.61 8.16 24.55
N ARG A 203 18.45 8.34 23.88
CA ARG A 203 18.38 8.87 22.52
C ARG A 203 17.03 9.54 22.28
N GLY A 204 17.01 10.60 21.47
CA GLY A 204 15.79 11.26 21.00
C GLY A 204 15.76 12.78 21.21
N PRO A 205 14.74 13.44 20.64
CA PRO A 205 13.72 12.85 19.77
C PRO A 205 14.27 12.42 18.41
N ILE A 206 13.82 11.26 17.94
CA ILE A 206 13.91 10.90 16.53
C ILE A 206 12.58 11.31 15.90
N ASP A 207 12.65 12.11 14.85
CA ASP A 207 11.45 12.69 14.22
C ASP A 207 11.03 11.90 12.99
N PHE A 208 10.00 11.07 13.14
CA PHE A 208 9.38 10.31 12.06
C PHE A 208 8.21 11.02 11.36
N ARG A 209 7.90 12.28 11.73
CA ARG A 209 6.83 13.06 11.10
C ARG A 209 7.16 13.50 9.67
N HIS A 210 8.43 13.48 9.32
CA HIS A 210 8.98 13.92 8.03
C HIS A 210 9.89 12.86 7.41
N VAL A 211 9.49 11.59 7.51
CA VAL A 211 10.28 10.49 6.95
C VAL A 211 10.42 10.68 5.44
N SER A 212 11.67 10.83 4.99
CA SER A 212 11.98 10.84 3.57
C SER A 212 11.79 9.44 2.99
N LEU A 213 11.30 9.34 1.77
CA LEU A 213 11.24 8.08 1.00
C LEU A 213 12.64 7.57 0.59
N GLY A 214 13.69 8.01 1.25
CA GLY A 214 15.07 7.66 0.99
C GLY A 214 15.77 7.15 2.24
N SER A 215 16.75 6.36 2.04
CA SER A 215 17.61 5.51 2.85
C SER A 215 17.91 5.85 4.32
N ASP A 216 17.51 7.00 4.84
CA ASP A 216 17.96 7.47 6.17
C ASP A 216 16.88 7.35 7.25
N ALA A 217 15.74 6.78 6.92
CA ALA A 217 14.57 6.75 7.80
C ALA A 217 14.49 5.50 8.68
N ILE A 218 15.27 4.50 8.40
CA ILE A 218 15.35 3.28 9.18
C ILE A 218 16.79 3.09 9.56
N ASP A 219 17.13 3.51 10.77
CA ASP A 219 18.29 2.98 11.47
C ASP A 219 17.85 1.61 12.01
N PRO A 220 18.31 0.52 11.43
CA PRO A 220 17.83 -0.82 11.79
C PRO A 220 18.50 -1.40 13.02
N ASP A 221 19.33 -0.65 13.75
CA ASP A 221 20.06 -1.14 14.92
C ASP A 221 19.42 -0.76 16.24
#